data_2ed37cbdedaa742c1ce60b2ab0d260bb
#
_entry.id   2ed37cbdedaa742c1ce60b2ab0d260bb
#
_cell.length_a   1.000
_cell.length_b   1.000
_cell.length_c   1.000
_cell.angle_alpha   90.00
_cell.angle_beta   90.00
_cell.angle_gamma   90.00
#
_symmetry.space_group_name_H-M   'P 1'
#
loop_
_entity.id
_entity.type
_entity.pdbx_description
1 polymer ?
#
loop_
_entity_poly.entity_id
_entity_poly.type
_entity_poly.pdbx_seq_one_letter_code
_entity_poly.pdbx_strand_id
1 'polypeptide(L)'
;MMRARLLPTFVLLGALAATSAACRTDSDNIQAWGSKSQGPRKLVAVLTHEKYPTELRIEAALMLVSMKPRGGRRIGIQGTDEQPGLIDALAQMKPASRTAIVARLVPKLQEEMLKPLPPTQAGVAVADPTIPYKDAAFALLTHDDGALLTDEALRKSLKTALASWTATNFADRLDDTSQMFGMEQVLRELKADGVHSLPDLIVPGANKIDRISQMIADFGDDATKARASEKLVAVAKEVNSQKWIDQKAGVVEAANKASKLNPKPEQFKAQVAQYQEEELTKVFASMKKVGGKPVVAFLLAFAQDKTQSDKRRQAALAALQGNLDKKDSTHAAAVLSIAGASDTPDPVRDQALARVGELPRAVVIDKLYDLFKDPNWKVRQVAAQLVLKMSETPQLPEFFNKLGQADNMALTEALRYGALLANMKGTPPPAEVAAKYAAPGHPVQNRLAALGYFYNVGTAADLPKISSYTSDRTATPKCRADAKDCDWKCEVQTPKGPETKEVTTLGDFVEHCVQPAMEKNKAAK
;
A
#
# COMPACT_ATOMS: atom_id res chain seq x y z
N MET A 1 -2.68 -29.25 107.56
CA MET A 1 -3.43 -28.26 106.78
C MET A 1 -2.50 -27.64 105.76
N MET A 2 -2.53 -28.13 104.54
CA MET A 2 -1.81 -27.59 103.41
C MET A 2 -2.74 -27.56 102.17
N ARG A 3 -3.18 -26.38 101.76
CA ARG A 3 -3.95 -26.18 100.54
C ARG A 3 -2.96 -25.94 99.36
N ALA A 4 -2.88 -26.88 98.43
CA ALA A 4 -2.12 -26.69 97.23
C ALA A 4 -2.91 -25.85 96.23
N ARG A 5 -2.27 -24.77 95.77
CA ARG A 5 -2.80 -23.93 94.68
C ARG A 5 -2.38 -24.56 93.29
N LEU A 6 -3.36 -25.10 92.59
CA LEU A 6 -3.25 -25.45 91.20
C LEU A 6 -4.04 -24.41 90.40
N LEU A 7 -3.33 -23.62 89.61
CA LEU A 7 -3.76 -22.82 88.43
C LEU A 7 -2.63 -21.78 88.16
N PRO A 8 -2.25 -21.46 86.89
CA PRO A 8 -2.91 -21.56 85.60
C PRO A 8 -1.93 -22.00 84.50
N THR A 9 -2.08 -23.17 83.90
CA THR A 9 -1.25 -23.59 82.77
C THR A 9 -2.09 -23.70 81.48
N PHE A 10 -3.37 -23.48 81.50
CA PHE A 10 -4.26 -23.67 80.33
C PHE A 10 -4.48 -22.39 79.49
N VAL A 11 -4.11 -21.20 79.88
CA VAL A 11 -4.40 -19.95 79.15
C VAL A 11 -3.31 -19.66 78.10
N LEU A 12 -2.08 -20.19 78.23
CA LEU A 12 -0.99 -19.93 77.27
C LEU A 12 -1.07 -20.75 75.96
N LEU A 13 -1.73 -21.91 75.93
CA LEU A 13 -1.86 -22.72 74.71
C LEU A 13 -2.95 -22.20 73.75
N GLY A 14 -3.99 -21.50 74.26
CA GLY A 14 -5.02 -20.92 73.43
C GLY A 14 -4.59 -19.66 72.64
N ALA A 15 -3.62 -18.90 73.19
CA ALA A 15 -3.13 -17.70 72.55
C ALA A 15 -2.13 -17.95 71.40
N LEU A 16 -1.42 -19.08 71.39
CA LEU A 16 -0.51 -19.46 70.30
C LEU A 16 -1.23 -20.06 69.09
N ALA A 17 -2.43 -20.65 69.27
CA ALA A 17 -3.23 -21.17 68.13
C ALA A 17 -3.98 -20.04 67.36
N ALA A 18 -4.31 -18.94 68.07
CA ALA A 18 -5.00 -17.82 67.41
C ALA A 18 -4.06 -16.89 66.62
N THR A 19 -2.74 -16.88 66.92
CA THR A 19 -1.76 -16.08 66.20
C THR A 19 -1.29 -16.70 64.86
N SER A 20 -1.49 -18.02 64.66
CA SER A 20 -1.15 -18.68 63.39
C SER A 20 -2.22 -18.55 62.29
N ALA A 21 -3.43 -18.11 62.65
CA ALA A 21 -4.50 -17.82 61.64
C ALA A 21 -4.41 -16.42 61.06
N ALA A 22 -3.67 -15.49 61.65
CA ALA A 22 -3.70 -14.08 61.29
C ALA A 22 -2.76 -13.66 60.13
N CYS A 23 -2.01 -14.61 59.50
CA CYS A 23 -1.10 -14.32 58.38
C CYS A 23 -1.27 -15.21 57.17
N ARG A 24 -2.46 -15.79 56.98
CA ARG A 24 -2.73 -16.60 55.77
C ARG A 24 -3.18 -15.70 54.63
N THR A 25 -2.34 -15.54 53.59
CA THR A 25 -2.73 -14.84 52.36
C THR A 25 -3.84 -15.61 51.69
N ASP A 26 -4.94 -14.93 51.38
CA ASP A 26 -6.14 -15.44 50.71
C ASP A 26 -6.51 -14.56 49.51
N SER A 27 -7.61 -14.86 48.86
CA SER A 27 -8.12 -14.13 47.71
C SER A 27 -8.44 -12.68 48.04
N ASP A 28 -9.03 -12.40 49.21
CA ASP A 28 -9.36 -11.04 49.62
C ASP A 28 -8.10 -10.15 49.73
N ASN A 29 -7.01 -10.73 50.21
CA ASN A 29 -5.71 -10.05 50.28
C ASN A 29 -5.18 -9.71 48.87
N ILE A 30 -5.29 -10.63 47.90
CA ILE A 30 -4.88 -10.43 46.53
C ILE A 30 -5.70 -9.29 45.88
N GLN A 31 -6.99 -9.29 46.03
CA GLN A 31 -7.87 -8.25 45.53
C GLN A 31 -7.55 -6.89 46.12
N ALA A 32 -7.35 -6.85 47.43
CA ALA A 32 -7.00 -5.61 48.15
C ALA A 32 -5.64 -5.04 47.70
N TRP A 33 -4.67 -5.87 47.34
CA TRP A 33 -3.35 -5.41 46.89
C TRP A 33 -3.34 -4.85 45.46
N GLY A 34 -4.29 -5.17 44.63
CA GLY A 34 -4.41 -4.63 43.27
C GLY A 34 -4.40 -3.09 43.20
N SER A 35 -4.94 -2.42 44.22
CA SER A 35 -5.01 -0.96 44.28
C SER A 35 -3.90 -0.29 45.10
N LYS A 36 -3.10 -1.04 45.87
CA LYS A 36 -2.10 -0.49 46.81
C LYS A 36 -0.73 -0.24 46.14
N SER A 37 0.02 0.74 46.60
CA SER A 37 1.34 1.10 46.08
C SER A 37 2.35 -0.04 46.11
N GLN A 38 2.39 -0.81 47.18
CA GLN A 38 3.25 -1.99 47.36
C GLN A 38 2.59 -3.30 46.85
N GLY A 39 1.41 -3.19 46.20
CA GLY A 39 0.67 -4.33 45.69
C GLY A 39 1.46 -5.19 44.73
N PRO A 40 2.12 -4.63 43.69
CA PRO A 40 2.89 -5.42 42.73
C PRO A 40 3.90 -6.36 43.40
N ARG A 41 4.70 -5.84 44.35
CA ARG A 41 5.70 -6.64 45.07
C ARG A 41 5.10 -7.81 45.85
N LYS A 42 3.94 -7.59 46.50
CA LYS A 42 3.24 -8.65 47.24
C LYS A 42 2.66 -9.69 46.31
N LEU A 43 2.04 -9.27 45.18
CA LEU A 43 1.48 -10.15 44.17
C LEU A 43 2.55 -11.02 43.51
N VAL A 44 3.71 -10.43 43.16
CA VAL A 44 4.86 -11.18 42.63
C VAL A 44 5.36 -12.19 43.65
N ALA A 45 5.44 -11.84 44.95
CA ALA A 45 5.85 -12.76 45.99
C ALA A 45 4.89 -13.96 46.13
N VAL A 46 3.57 -13.74 45.98
CA VAL A 46 2.60 -14.87 45.95
C VAL A 46 2.78 -15.69 44.69
N LEU A 47 2.88 -15.10 43.52
CA LEU A 47 3.05 -15.77 42.23
C LEU A 47 4.26 -16.71 42.22
N THR A 48 5.40 -16.24 42.71
CA THR A 48 6.68 -16.95 42.62
C THR A 48 6.91 -17.99 43.72
N HIS A 49 6.25 -17.87 44.87
CA HIS A 49 6.53 -18.71 46.02
C HIS A 49 5.71 -20.00 46.03
N GLU A 50 6.37 -21.15 45.98
CA GLU A 50 5.76 -22.50 45.87
C GLU A 50 4.92 -22.89 47.08
N LYS A 51 5.04 -22.21 48.23
CA LYS A 51 4.18 -22.47 49.39
C LYS A 51 2.72 -22.14 49.18
N TYR A 52 2.40 -21.26 48.22
CA TYR A 52 1.03 -20.88 47.91
C TYR A 52 0.39 -21.87 46.95
N PRO A 53 -0.93 -22.16 47.11
CA PRO A 53 -1.66 -22.96 46.19
C PRO A 53 -1.60 -22.39 44.75
N THR A 54 -1.61 -23.24 43.75
CA THR A 54 -1.53 -22.83 42.34
C THR A 54 -2.64 -21.84 41.97
N GLU A 55 -3.85 -22.06 42.46
CA GLU A 55 -4.99 -21.16 42.16
C GLU A 55 -4.74 -19.74 42.67
N LEU A 56 -4.20 -19.60 43.90
CA LEU A 56 -3.87 -18.29 44.47
C LEU A 56 -2.74 -17.60 43.70
N ARG A 57 -1.79 -18.37 43.21
CA ARG A 57 -0.69 -17.86 42.38
C ARG A 57 -1.18 -17.35 41.02
N ILE A 58 -2.16 -18.02 40.40
CA ILE A 58 -2.80 -17.58 39.16
C ILE A 58 -3.64 -16.33 39.39
N GLU A 59 -4.37 -16.28 40.49
CA GLU A 59 -5.15 -15.08 40.87
C GLU A 59 -4.23 -13.88 41.07
N ALA A 60 -3.07 -14.05 41.70
CA ALA A 60 -2.05 -13.01 41.84
C ALA A 60 -1.52 -12.55 40.47
N ALA A 61 -1.30 -13.48 39.52
CA ALA A 61 -0.91 -13.15 38.15
C ALA A 61 -1.98 -12.34 37.42
N LEU A 62 -3.25 -12.74 37.49
CA LEU A 62 -4.37 -12.01 36.88
C LEU A 62 -4.56 -10.63 37.50
N MET A 63 -4.36 -10.51 38.81
CA MET A 63 -4.40 -9.22 39.50
C MET A 63 -3.27 -8.28 39.04
N LEU A 64 -2.05 -8.80 38.81
CA LEU A 64 -0.97 -8.00 38.19
C LEU A 64 -1.37 -7.48 36.82
N VAL A 65 -2.01 -8.32 35.98
CA VAL A 65 -2.47 -7.91 34.64
C VAL A 65 -3.50 -6.81 34.72
N SER A 66 -4.52 -6.94 35.59
CA SER A 66 -5.65 -6.01 35.70
C SER A 66 -5.30 -4.69 36.42
N MET A 67 -4.09 -4.56 36.98
CA MET A 67 -3.67 -3.34 37.68
C MET A 67 -3.76 -2.10 36.77
N LYS A 68 -4.28 -1.01 37.32
CA LYS A 68 -4.34 0.27 36.60
C LYS A 68 -2.93 0.76 36.25
N PRO A 69 -2.72 1.33 35.05
CA PRO A 69 -1.45 1.94 34.68
C PRO A 69 -1.03 3.04 35.68
N ARG A 70 0.26 3.15 35.91
CA ARG A 70 0.85 4.24 36.70
C ARG A 70 1.89 4.96 35.86
N GLY A 71 1.78 6.29 35.76
CA GLY A 71 2.65 7.06 34.87
C GLY A 71 2.62 6.61 33.40
N GLY A 72 1.48 6.16 32.93
CA GLY A 72 1.32 5.61 31.55
C GLY A 72 1.88 4.20 31.33
N ARG A 73 2.50 3.58 32.35
CA ARG A 73 3.10 2.23 32.25
C ARG A 73 2.24 1.17 32.94
N ARG A 74 2.10 -0.01 32.34
CA ARG A 74 1.45 -1.19 32.95
C ARG A 74 2.42 -1.94 33.84
N ILE A 75 2.69 -1.35 35.01
CA ILE A 75 3.69 -1.85 35.95
C ILE A 75 3.45 -3.27 36.46
N GLY A 76 2.19 -3.72 36.47
CA GLY A 76 1.87 -5.09 36.84
C GLY A 76 2.33 -6.12 35.80
N ILE A 77 2.42 -5.76 34.51
CA ILE A 77 2.89 -6.61 33.43
C ILE A 77 4.40 -6.49 33.26
N GLN A 78 4.89 -5.24 33.08
CA GLN A 78 6.29 -4.94 32.75
C GLN A 78 7.21 -4.80 33.96
N GLY A 79 6.66 -4.54 35.15
CA GLY A 79 7.45 -4.14 36.30
C GLY A 79 7.96 -2.67 36.26
N THR A 80 8.87 -2.39 37.12
CA THR A 80 9.68 -1.16 37.22
C THR A 80 11.13 -1.55 37.46
N ASP A 81 12.04 -0.59 37.41
CA ASP A 81 13.46 -0.83 37.70
C ASP A 81 13.71 -1.42 39.11
N GLU A 82 12.78 -1.18 40.02
CA GLU A 82 12.88 -1.64 41.43
C GLU A 82 12.03 -2.87 41.72
N GLN A 83 11.06 -3.21 40.85
CA GLN A 83 10.08 -4.26 41.11
C GLN A 83 9.77 -5.03 39.83
N PRO A 84 9.97 -6.37 39.80
CA PRO A 84 9.60 -7.17 38.64
C PRO A 84 8.08 -7.14 38.43
N GLY A 85 7.66 -7.16 37.16
CA GLY A 85 6.28 -7.40 36.75
C GLY A 85 5.99 -8.90 36.58
N LEU A 86 4.82 -9.19 35.99
CA LEU A 86 4.40 -10.57 35.70
C LEU A 86 5.43 -11.31 34.84
N ILE A 87 5.90 -10.67 33.77
CA ILE A 87 6.78 -11.28 32.77
C ILE A 87 8.12 -11.63 33.39
N ASP A 88 8.77 -10.67 34.06
CA ASP A 88 10.05 -10.89 34.72
C ASP A 88 9.94 -11.93 35.85
N ALA A 89 8.83 -11.88 36.59
CA ALA A 89 8.57 -12.86 37.66
C ALA A 89 8.49 -14.29 37.10
N LEU A 90 7.77 -14.49 35.99
CA LEU A 90 7.70 -15.78 35.33
C LEU A 90 9.04 -16.22 34.75
N ALA A 91 9.83 -15.29 34.18
CA ALA A 91 11.16 -15.58 33.64
C ALA A 91 12.13 -16.09 34.72
N GLN A 92 12.05 -15.53 35.93
CA GLN A 92 12.90 -15.89 37.07
C GLN A 92 12.48 -17.17 37.80
N MET A 93 11.28 -17.70 37.51
CA MET A 93 10.81 -18.96 38.13
C MET A 93 11.56 -20.18 37.63
N LYS A 94 11.63 -21.22 38.48
CA LYS A 94 12.09 -22.55 38.06
C LYS A 94 11.26 -23.06 36.88
N PRO A 95 11.86 -23.68 35.85
CA PRO A 95 11.14 -24.09 34.63
C PRO A 95 9.89 -24.92 34.91
N ALA A 96 9.94 -25.94 35.75
CA ALA A 96 8.80 -26.81 36.07
C ALA A 96 7.63 -26.03 36.71
N SER A 97 7.93 -25.13 37.68
CA SER A 97 6.93 -24.31 38.34
C SER A 97 6.34 -23.27 37.38
N ARG A 98 7.17 -22.66 36.52
CA ARG A 98 6.73 -21.72 35.45
C ARG A 98 5.78 -22.43 34.48
N THR A 99 6.14 -23.58 33.94
CA THR A 99 5.31 -24.34 33.00
C THR A 99 3.94 -24.66 33.60
N ALA A 100 3.89 -25.08 34.87
CA ALA A 100 2.63 -25.38 35.55
C ALA A 100 1.73 -24.16 35.72
N ILE A 101 2.32 -22.99 36.03
CA ILE A 101 1.58 -21.72 36.14
C ILE A 101 1.10 -21.24 34.77
N VAL A 102 1.99 -21.21 33.76
CA VAL A 102 1.66 -20.73 32.39
C VAL A 102 0.55 -21.57 31.77
N ALA A 103 0.58 -22.90 31.96
CA ALA A 103 -0.45 -23.81 31.47
C ALA A 103 -1.87 -23.48 31.96
N ARG A 104 -1.98 -22.91 33.16
CA ARG A 104 -3.27 -22.51 33.73
C ARG A 104 -3.58 -21.02 33.52
N LEU A 105 -2.57 -20.18 33.45
CA LEU A 105 -2.70 -18.75 33.24
C LEU A 105 -3.20 -18.41 31.82
N VAL A 106 -2.64 -19.07 30.78
CA VAL A 106 -2.99 -18.79 29.39
C VAL A 106 -4.49 -18.93 29.11
N PRO A 107 -5.19 -20.02 29.48
CA PRO A 107 -6.63 -20.11 29.29
C PRO A 107 -7.42 -18.99 29.98
N LYS A 108 -6.97 -18.55 31.18
CA LYS A 108 -7.61 -17.44 31.89
C LYS A 108 -7.37 -16.09 31.22
N LEU A 109 -6.17 -15.85 30.69
CA LEU A 109 -5.90 -14.65 29.88
C LEU A 109 -6.78 -14.61 28.62
N GLN A 110 -6.96 -15.75 27.95
CA GLN A 110 -7.83 -15.86 26.78
C GLN A 110 -9.32 -15.60 27.14
N GLU A 111 -9.80 -16.18 28.24
CA GLU A 111 -11.15 -15.97 28.74
C GLU A 111 -11.42 -14.48 29.01
N GLU A 112 -10.53 -13.79 29.72
CA GLU A 112 -10.68 -12.38 30.06
C GLU A 112 -10.52 -11.48 28.83
N MET A 113 -9.57 -11.77 27.93
CA MET A 113 -9.30 -11.02 26.71
C MET A 113 -10.49 -11.07 25.72
N LEU A 114 -11.18 -12.20 25.62
CA LEU A 114 -12.28 -12.40 24.65
C LEU A 114 -13.66 -12.10 25.23
N LYS A 115 -13.76 -11.56 26.45
CA LYS A 115 -15.05 -11.15 27.03
C LYS A 115 -15.71 -10.09 26.16
N PRO A 116 -17.03 -10.20 25.93
CA PRO A 116 -17.78 -9.14 25.26
C PRO A 116 -17.65 -7.82 26.02
N LEU A 117 -17.42 -6.74 25.27
CA LEU A 117 -17.40 -5.42 25.88
C LEU A 117 -18.79 -5.03 26.38
N PRO A 118 -18.89 -4.36 27.53
CA PRO A 118 -20.15 -3.79 27.94
C PRO A 118 -20.64 -2.75 26.90
N PRO A 119 -21.95 -2.63 26.69
CA PRO A 119 -22.50 -1.67 25.73
C PRO A 119 -22.02 -0.25 26.10
N THR A 120 -21.51 0.47 25.10
CA THR A 120 -21.05 1.87 25.26
C THR A 120 -22.23 2.76 25.66
N GLN A 121 -22.16 3.40 26.80
CA GLN A 121 -23.07 4.48 27.13
C GLN A 121 -22.65 5.75 26.38
N ALA A 122 -23.58 6.38 25.67
CA ALA A 122 -23.32 7.57 24.88
C ALA A 122 -22.69 8.67 25.77
N GLY A 123 -21.49 9.12 25.38
CA GLY A 123 -20.76 10.21 26.03
C GLY A 123 -19.81 9.80 27.16
N VAL A 124 -19.67 8.51 27.49
CA VAL A 124 -18.70 8.03 28.48
C VAL A 124 -17.64 7.17 27.78
N ALA A 125 -16.39 7.66 27.75
CA ALA A 125 -15.25 6.85 27.33
C ALA A 125 -14.97 5.79 28.42
N VAL A 126 -15.48 4.58 28.24
CA VAL A 126 -15.18 3.45 29.14
C VAL A 126 -13.87 2.83 28.66
N ALA A 127 -12.87 2.76 29.56
CA ALA A 127 -11.64 2.05 29.26
C ALA A 127 -11.95 0.57 29.00
N ASP A 128 -11.39 0.04 27.91
CA ASP A 128 -11.58 -1.36 27.55
C ASP A 128 -10.89 -2.29 28.57
N PRO A 129 -11.65 -3.09 29.31
CA PRO A 129 -11.10 -3.98 30.33
C PRO A 129 -10.31 -5.16 29.73
N THR A 130 -10.43 -5.42 28.43
CA THR A 130 -9.76 -6.56 27.77
C THR A 130 -8.33 -6.23 27.33
N ILE A 131 -8.00 -4.95 27.13
CA ILE A 131 -6.66 -4.51 26.68
C ILE A 131 -5.52 -5.00 27.59
N PRO A 132 -5.60 -4.95 28.95
CA PRO A 132 -4.54 -5.46 29.80
C PRO A 132 -4.24 -6.94 29.57
N TYR A 133 -5.27 -7.75 29.34
CA TYR A 133 -5.13 -9.18 29.12
C TYR A 133 -4.53 -9.48 27.73
N LYS A 134 -4.91 -8.71 26.71
CA LYS A 134 -4.27 -8.74 25.39
C LYS A 134 -2.79 -8.38 25.49
N ASP A 135 -2.47 -7.31 26.23
CA ASP A 135 -1.08 -6.88 26.41
C ASP A 135 -0.25 -7.94 27.15
N ALA A 136 -0.79 -8.55 28.20
CA ALA A 136 -0.11 -9.63 28.92
C ALA A 136 0.06 -10.88 28.06
N ALA A 137 -0.96 -11.24 27.27
CA ALA A 137 -0.92 -12.38 26.35
C ALA A 137 0.17 -12.18 25.30
N PHE A 138 0.26 -10.99 24.71
CA PHE A 138 1.28 -10.67 23.73
C PHE A 138 2.69 -10.64 24.35
N ALA A 139 2.86 -10.02 25.50
CA ALA A 139 4.14 -10.02 26.23
C ALA A 139 4.61 -11.43 26.55
N LEU A 140 3.69 -12.31 27.00
CA LEU A 140 4.00 -13.72 27.29
C LEU A 140 4.43 -14.49 26.05
N LEU A 141 3.81 -14.20 24.90
CA LEU A 141 4.11 -14.84 23.62
C LEU A 141 5.48 -14.44 23.08
N THR A 142 5.89 -13.18 23.27
CA THR A 142 7.06 -12.59 22.60
C THR A 142 8.31 -12.49 23.47
N HIS A 143 8.20 -12.68 24.80
CA HIS A 143 9.35 -12.58 25.69
C HIS A 143 10.42 -13.63 25.33
N ASP A 144 11.66 -13.18 25.08
CA ASP A 144 12.80 -14.00 24.68
C ASP A 144 12.44 -15.04 23.60
N ASP A 145 11.86 -14.59 22.48
CA ASP A 145 11.39 -15.43 21.38
C ASP A 145 10.44 -16.56 21.81
N GLY A 146 9.68 -16.31 22.88
CA GLY A 146 8.68 -17.23 23.40
C GLY A 146 9.20 -18.24 24.42
N ALA A 147 10.33 -17.97 25.05
CA ALA A 147 10.93 -18.85 26.07
C ALA A 147 10.02 -19.09 27.29
N LEU A 148 9.03 -18.24 27.53
CA LEU A 148 8.04 -18.42 28.59
C LEU A 148 6.91 -19.39 28.21
N LEU A 149 6.68 -19.63 26.92
CA LEU A 149 5.58 -20.42 26.40
C LEU A 149 6.11 -21.55 25.50
N THR A 150 6.65 -22.59 26.14
CA THR A 150 7.30 -23.74 25.44
C THR A 150 6.31 -24.76 24.92
N ASP A 151 5.09 -24.79 25.41
CA ASP A 151 4.02 -25.68 24.91
C ASP A 151 3.44 -25.12 23.61
N GLU A 152 3.64 -25.84 22.50
CA GLU A 152 3.20 -25.42 21.17
C GLU A 152 1.67 -25.35 21.02
N ALA A 153 0.92 -26.20 21.72
CA ALA A 153 -0.53 -26.16 21.67
C ALA A 153 -1.06 -24.90 22.37
N LEU A 154 -0.51 -24.56 23.53
CA LEU A 154 -0.84 -23.31 24.23
C LEU A 154 -0.39 -22.08 23.43
N ARG A 155 0.80 -22.13 22.83
CA ARG A 155 1.30 -21.06 21.97
C ARG A 155 0.36 -20.79 20.79
N LYS A 156 -0.04 -21.84 20.07
CA LYS A 156 -0.98 -21.76 18.95
C LYS A 156 -2.35 -21.23 19.41
N SER A 157 -2.86 -21.74 20.53
CA SER A 157 -4.13 -21.28 21.09
C SER A 157 -4.09 -19.79 21.44
N LEU A 158 -2.99 -19.32 22.07
CA LEU A 158 -2.81 -17.91 22.42
C LEU A 158 -2.71 -16.99 21.19
N LYS A 159 -1.97 -17.43 20.16
CA LYS A 159 -1.91 -16.73 18.86
C LYS A 159 -3.30 -16.59 18.24
N THR A 160 -4.07 -17.67 18.21
CA THR A 160 -5.45 -17.65 17.69
C THR A 160 -6.35 -16.68 18.47
N ALA A 161 -6.26 -16.66 19.79
CA ALA A 161 -7.03 -15.76 20.61
C ALA A 161 -6.62 -14.28 20.40
N LEU A 162 -5.33 -13.99 20.29
CA LEU A 162 -4.80 -12.67 19.96
C LEU A 162 -5.27 -12.21 18.57
N ALA A 163 -5.22 -13.08 17.56
CA ALA A 163 -5.70 -12.79 16.23
C ALA A 163 -7.20 -12.48 16.22
N SER A 164 -8.00 -13.27 16.94
CA SER A 164 -9.45 -13.05 17.09
C SER A 164 -9.76 -11.72 17.78
N TRP A 165 -9.09 -11.42 18.89
CA TRP A 165 -9.26 -10.13 19.58
C TRP A 165 -8.90 -8.96 18.67
N THR A 166 -7.77 -9.06 17.95
CA THR A 166 -7.30 -8.00 17.05
C THR A 166 -8.27 -7.80 15.89
N ALA A 167 -8.77 -8.87 15.27
CA ALA A 167 -9.75 -8.77 14.19
C ALA A 167 -11.03 -8.10 14.67
N THR A 168 -11.56 -8.49 15.83
CA THR A 168 -12.79 -7.91 16.39
C THR A 168 -12.65 -6.42 16.70
N ASN A 169 -11.49 -5.99 17.17
CA ASN A 169 -11.26 -4.63 17.68
C ASN A 169 -10.50 -3.73 16.68
N PHE A 170 -10.14 -4.22 15.49
CA PHE A 170 -9.26 -3.52 14.55
C PHE A 170 -9.78 -2.13 14.17
N ALA A 171 -11.04 -2.04 13.76
CA ALA A 171 -11.61 -0.79 13.26
C ALA A 171 -11.71 0.28 14.36
N ASP A 172 -12.05 -0.12 15.58
CA ASP A 172 -12.37 0.81 16.67
C ASP A 172 -11.14 1.17 17.52
N ARG A 173 -10.11 0.32 17.54
CA ARG A 173 -8.99 0.45 18.47
C ARG A 173 -7.61 0.51 17.83
N LEU A 174 -7.55 0.61 16.51
CA LEU A 174 -6.26 0.69 15.80
C LEU A 174 -5.40 1.87 16.32
N ASP A 175 -6.03 3.00 16.60
CA ASP A 175 -5.36 4.23 17.05
C ASP A 175 -5.43 4.42 18.59
N ASP A 176 -5.88 3.41 19.34
CA ASP A 176 -5.97 3.49 20.79
C ASP A 176 -4.58 3.42 21.44
N THR A 177 -4.12 4.53 22.01
CA THR A 177 -2.83 4.69 22.65
C THR A 177 -2.77 4.12 24.07
N SER A 178 -3.88 3.64 24.63
CA SER A 178 -3.92 3.00 25.94
C SER A 178 -3.34 1.58 25.95
N GLN A 179 -3.11 1.01 24.76
CA GLN A 179 -2.47 -0.28 24.57
C GLN A 179 -0.97 -0.19 24.80
N MET A 180 -0.40 -1.17 25.50
CA MET A 180 1.05 -1.33 25.64
C MET A 180 1.68 -1.78 24.33
N PHE A 181 0.99 -2.67 23.61
CA PHE A 181 1.37 -3.14 22.28
C PHE A 181 0.24 -2.81 21.29
N GLY A 182 0.54 -1.95 20.31
CA GLY A 182 -0.43 -1.55 19.29
C GLY A 182 -0.85 -2.73 18.40
N MET A 183 -2.04 -2.66 17.82
CA MET A 183 -2.60 -3.73 17.00
C MET A 183 -1.70 -4.10 15.81
N GLU A 184 -1.12 -3.12 15.13
CA GLU A 184 -0.21 -3.41 14.01
C GLU A 184 1.03 -4.16 14.46
N GLN A 185 1.55 -3.87 15.65
CA GLN A 185 2.67 -4.61 16.23
C GLN A 185 2.28 -6.07 16.51
N VAL A 186 1.09 -6.29 17.07
CA VAL A 186 0.57 -7.65 17.32
C VAL A 186 0.42 -8.40 16.01
N LEU A 187 -0.19 -7.80 14.97
CA LEU A 187 -0.38 -8.44 13.66
C LEU A 187 0.95 -8.74 12.96
N ARG A 188 1.92 -7.84 13.08
CA ARG A 188 3.27 -8.02 12.53
C ARG A 188 3.98 -9.23 13.14
N GLU A 189 3.80 -9.46 14.43
CA GLU A 189 4.35 -10.62 15.12
C GLU A 189 3.61 -11.90 14.76
N LEU A 190 2.29 -11.86 14.71
CA LEU A 190 1.46 -13.01 14.37
C LEU A 190 1.52 -13.40 12.89
N LYS A 191 1.90 -12.47 12.00
CA LYS A 191 1.99 -12.67 10.54
C LYS A 191 0.69 -13.24 9.96
N ALA A 192 0.78 -14.32 9.17
CA ALA A 192 -0.37 -14.95 8.52
C ALA A 192 -1.47 -15.34 9.52
N ASP A 193 -1.11 -15.87 10.67
CA ASP A 193 -2.07 -16.25 11.71
C ASP A 193 -2.90 -15.04 12.20
N GLY A 194 -2.24 -13.87 12.30
CA GLY A 194 -2.89 -12.63 12.76
C GLY A 194 -3.86 -12.02 11.76
N VAL A 195 -3.52 -12.05 10.49
CA VAL A 195 -4.30 -11.36 9.44
C VAL A 195 -5.36 -12.25 8.78
N HIS A 196 -5.41 -13.54 9.11
CA HIS A 196 -6.31 -14.50 8.48
C HIS A 196 -7.80 -14.08 8.51
N SER A 197 -8.26 -13.46 9.58
CA SER A 197 -9.65 -13.01 9.74
C SER A 197 -9.93 -11.61 9.19
N LEU A 198 -8.91 -10.83 8.84
CA LEU A 198 -9.09 -9.44 8.38
C LEU A 198 -9.89 -9.30 7.08
N PRO A 199 -9.86 -10.26 6.10
CA PRO A 199 -10.72 -10.16 4.92
C PRO A 199 -12.21 -10.02 5.22
N ASP A 200 -12.69 -10.53 6.37
CA ASP A 200 -14.10 -10.46 6.74
C ASP A 200 -14.53 -9.05 7.18
N LEU A 201 -13.56 -8.17 7.48
CA LEU A 201 -13.79 -6.75 7.76
C LEU A 201 -13.88 -5.88 6.50
N ILE A 202 -13.61 -6.44 5.32
CA ILE A 202 -13.71 -5.75 4.04
C ILE A 202 -15.17 -5.71 3.60
N VAL A 203 -15.86 -4.63 3.98
CA VAL A 203 -17.27 -4.37 3.66
C VAL A 203 -17.41 -2.93 3.14
N PRO A 204 -18.48 -2.58 2.41
CA PRO A 204 -18.72 -1.21 1.95
C PRO A 204 -18.78 -0.21 3.10
N GLY A 205 -18.01 0.87 2.99
CA GLY A 205 -17.91 1.89 4.03
C GLY A 205 -17.09 1.47 5.26
N ALA A 206 -16.35 0.36 5.18
CA ALA A 206 -15.50 -0.08 6.28
C ALA A 206 -14.45 0.98 6.65
N ASN A 207 -14.39 1.32 7.94
CA ASN A 207 -13.34 2.15 8.45
C ASN A 207 -11.99 1.45 8.28
N LYS A 208 -10.97 2.22 7.83
CA LYS A 208 -9.59 1.72 7.76
C LYS A 208 -9.35 0.57 6.75
N ILE A 209 -10.19 0.46 5.72
CA ILE A 209 -10.04 -0.56 4.67
C ILE A 209 -8.63 -0.57 4.05
N ASP A 210 -8.01 0.59 3.95
CA ASP A 210 -6.64 0.78 3.46
C ASP A 210 -5.60 0.13 4.39
N ARG A 211 -5.79 0.23 5.72
CA ARG A 211 -4.89 -0.37 6.73
C ARG A 211 -5.10 -1.88 6.80
N ILE A 212 -6.35 -2.35 6.75
CA ILE A 212 -6.69 -3.77 6.64
C ILE A 212 -5.99 -4.37 5.43
N SER A 213 -6.14 -3.73 4.26
CA SER A 213 -5.54 -4.19 3.01
C SER A 213 -4.01 -4.19 3.06
N GLN A 214 -3.41 -3.21 3.72
CA GLN A 214 -1.96 -3.17 3.91
C GLN A 214 -1.46 -4.34 4.78
N MET A 215 -2.12 -4.62 5.91
CA MET A 215 -1.75 -5.74 6.78
C MET A 215 -1.87 -7.08 6.05
N ILE A 216 -2.93 -7.26 5.26
CA ILE A 216 -3.11 -8.46 4.44
C ILE A 216 -2.01 -8.57 3.37
N ALA A 217 -1.67 -7.47 2.69
CA ALA A 217 -0.63 -7.46 1.67
C ALA A 217 0.75 -7.83 2.24
N ASP A 218 1.07 -7.30 3.43
CA ASP A 218 2.37 -7.48 4.07
C ASP A 218 2.54 -8.87 4.73
N PHE A 219 1.47 -9.40 5.33
CA PHE A 219 1.56 -10.58 6.20
C PHE A 219 0.65 -11.74 5.81
N GLY A 220 -0.34 -11.51 4.92
CA GLY A 220 -1.27 -12.57 4.49
C GLY A 220 -0.59 -13.64 3.64
N ASP A 221 -0.97 -14.88 3.86
CA ASP A 221 -0.69 -15.98 2.93
C ASP A 221 -1.53 -15.86 1.64
N ASP A 222 -1.26 -16.72 0.67
CA ASP A 222 -1.95 -16.70 -0.62
C ASP A 222 -3.47 -16.89 -0.47
N ALA A 223 -3.91 -17.72 0.47
CA ALA A 223 -5.32 -17.98 0.72
C ALA A 223 -6.02 -16.73 1.29
N THR A 224 -5.39 -16.06 2.26
CA THR A 224 -5.89 -14.82 2.86
C THR A 224 -5.94 -13.68 1.83
N LYS A 225 -4.90 -13.54 0.99
CA LYS A 225 -4.88 -12.57 -0.12
C LYS A 225 -5.95 -12.86 -1.17
N ALA A 226 -6.17 -14.12 -1.52
CA ALA A 226 -7.23 -14.50 -2.45
C ALA A 226 -8.63 -14.12 -1.91
N ARG A 227 -8.93 -14.46 -0.64
CA ARG A 227 -10.19 -14.06 0.01
C ARG A 227 -10.36 -12.54 0.04
N ALA A 228 -9.32 -11.80 0.40
CA ALA A 228 -9.36 -10.34 0.42
C ALA A 228 -9.59 -9.76 -0.99
N SER A 229 -8.95 -10.33 -2.01
CA SER A 229 -9.15 -9.97 -3.41
C SER A 229 -10.61 -10.13 -3.84
N GLU A 230 -11.25 -11.27 -3.52
CA GLU A 230 -12.67 -11.51 -3.80
C GLU A 230 -13.59 -10.53 -3.05
N LYS A 231 -13.31 -10.29 -1.77
CA LYS A 231 -14.07 -9.33 -0.94
C LYS A 231 -13.98 -7.90 -1.50
N LEU A 232 -12.79 -7.45 -1.88
CA LEU A 232 -12.60 -6.13 -2.50
C LEU A 232 -13.37 -6.00 -3.81
N VAL A 233 -13.39 -7.04 -4.65
CA VAL A 233 -14.20 -7.06 -5.89
C VAL A 233 -15.68 -6.98 -5.57
N ALA A 234 -16.16 -7.73 -4.57
CA ALA A 234 -17.56 -7.68 -4.16
C ALA A 234 -17.95 -6.28 -3.66
N VAL A 235 -17.10 -5.66 -2.82
CA VAL A 235 -17.30 -4.29 -2.33
C VAL A 235 -17.33 -3.28 -3.48
N ALA A 236 -16.39 -3.36 -4.43
CA ALA A 236 -16.38 -2.46 -5.58
C ALA A 236 -17.65 -2.56 -6.44
N LYS A 237 -18.13 -3.78 -6.68
CA LYS A 237 -19.39 -4.02 -7.41
C LYS A 237 -20.59 -3.45 -6.66
N GLU A 238 -20.64 -3.64 -5.35
CA GLU A 238 -21.71 -3.11 -4.52
C GLU A 238 -21.70 -1.58 -4.51
N VAL A 239 -20.56 -0.96 -4.24
CA VAL A 239 -20.40 0.51 -4.26
C VAL A 239 -20.76 1.10 -5.63
N ASN A 240 -20.45 0.41 -6.72
CA ASN A 240 -20.81 0.86 -8.08
C ASN A 240 -22.26 0.58 -8.47
N SER A 241 -23.09 0.02 -7.57
CA SER A 241 -24.49 -0.33 -7.84
C SER A 241 -25.47 0.82 -7.56
N GLN A 242 -26.62 0.79 -8.25
CA GLN A 242 -27.73 1.72 -7.96
C GLN A 242 -28.23 1.58 -6.53
N LYS A 243 -28.30 0.35 -6.01
CA LYS A 243 -28.72 0.07 -4.62
C LYS A 243 -27.86 0.84 -3.60
N TRP A 244 -26.56 0.87 -3.79
CA TRP A 244 -25.65 1.61 -2.89
C TRP A 244 -25.89 3.13 -3.00
N ILE A 245 -26.09 3.64 -4.23
CA ILE A 245 -26.40 5.06 -4.45
C ILE A 245 -27.69 5.45 -3.69
N ASP A 246 -28.74 4.63 -3.79
CA ASP A 246 -30.02 4.90 -3.13
C ASP A 246 -29.89 4.87 -1.59
N GLN A 247 -29.16 3.90 -1.06
CA GLN A 247 -28.86 3.82 0.38
C GLN A 247 -28.04 5.03 0.85
N LYS A 248 -27.02 5.42 0.09
CA LYS A 248 -26.17 6.55 0.42
C LYS A 248 -26.91 7.88 0.32
N ALA A 249 -27.79 8.02 -0.66
CA ALA A 249 -28.69 9.17 -0.77
C ALA A 249 -29.49 9.40 0.52
N GLY A 250 -30.08 8.34 1.10
CA GLY A 250 -30.78 8.44 2.37
C GLY A 250 -29.88 8.90 3.53
N VAL A 251 -28.63 8.44 3.58
CA VAL A 251 -27.66 8.88 4.60
C VAL A 251 -27.30 10.36 4.43
N VAL A 252 -27.04 10.80 3.19
CA VAL A 252 -26.71 12.20 2.88
C VAL A 252 -27.89 13.13 3.18
N GLU A 253 -29.13 12.68 2.87
CA GLU A 253 -30.34 13.44 3.19
C GLU A 253 -30.52 13.61 4.70
N ALA A 254 -30.35 12.54 5.47
CA ALA A 254 -30.41 12.58 6.92
C ALA A 254 -29.35 13.52 7.52
N ALA A 255 -28.10 13.48 7.01
CA ALA A 255 -27.02 14.36 7.42
C ALA A 255 -27.32 15.84 7.10
N ASN A 256 -27.81 16.13 5.89
CA ASN A 256 -28.22 17.48 5.50
C ASN A 256 -29.34 18.02 6.40
N LYS A 257 -30.34 17.20 6.69
CA LYS A 257 -31.43 17.56 7.62
C LYS A 257 -30.93 17.86 9.03
N ALA A 258 -30.06 17.03 9.56
CA ALA A 258 -29.44 17.25 10.88
C ALA A 258 -28.62 18.55 10.92
N SER A 259 -27.93 18.89 9.83
CA SER A 259 -27.14 20.12 9.69
C SER A 259 -27.97 21.33 9.23
N LYS A 260 -29.28 21.18 9.08
CA LYS A 260 -30.21 22.23 8.57
C LYS A 260 -29.80 22.75 7.18
N LEU A 261 -29.17 21.91 6.37
CA LEU A 261 -28.82 22.20 4.99
C LEU A 261 -29.97 21.80 4.05
N ASN A 262 -30.24 22.63 3.05
CA ASN A 262 -31.23 22.34 2.01
C ASN A 262 -30.59 22.50 0.63
N PRO A 263 -29.75 21.54 0.20
CA PRO A 263 -29.09 21.63 -1.10
C PRO A 263 -30.11 21.53 -2.24
N LYS A 264 -29.82 22.23 -3.35
CA LYS A 264 -30.58 22.03 -4.60
C LYS A 264 -30.44 20.58 -5.08
N PRO A 265 -31.41 20.04 -5.84
CA PRO A 265 -31.36 18.64 -6.32
C PRO A 265 -30.04 18.26 -7.00
N GLU A 266 -29.47 19.16 -7.83
CA GLU A 266 -28.19 18.94 -8.51
C GLU A 266 -27.00 18.87 -7.52
N GLN A 267 -27.02 19.71 -6.50
CA GLN A 267 -26.00 19.70 -5.45
C GLN A 267 -26.08 18.42 -4.61
N PHE A 268 -27.30 17.99 -4.30
CA PHE A 268 -27.53 16.73 -3.59
C PHE A 268 -27.03 15.52 -4.39
N LYS A 269 -27.36 15.46 -5.68
CA LYS A 269 -26.88 14.40 -6.58
C LYS A 269 -25.36 14.41 -6.66
N ALA A 270 -24.74 15.60 -6.76
CA ALA A 270 -23.28 15.74 -6.75
C ALA A 270 -22.64 15.25 -5.44
N GLN A 271 -23.25 15.52 -4.28
CA GLN A 271 -22.78 15.02 -3.00
C GLN A 271 -22.76 13.49 -2.96
N VAL A 272 -23.87 12.84 -3.39
CA VAL A 272 -23.93 11.36 -3.43
C VAL A 272 -22.90 10.78 -4.38
N ALA A 273 -22.74 11.38 -5.57
CA ALA A 273 -21.73 10.97 -6.54
C ALA A 273 -20.31 11.12 -5.99
N GLN A 274 -20.03 12.20 -5.26
CA GLN A 274 -18.73 12.40 -4.61
C GLN A 274 -18.42 11.31 -3.59
N TYR A 275 -19.37 10.95 -2.74
CA TYR A 275 -19.18 9.83 -1.79
C TYR A 275 -18.89 8.52 -2.51
N GLN A 276 -19.55 8.25 -3.63
CA GLN A 276 -19.30 7.04 -4.42
C GLN A 276 -17.87 7.05 -5.01
N GLU A 277 -17.41 8.19 -5.53
CA GLU A 277 -16.05 8.35 -6.04
C GLU A 277 -14.99 8.15 -4.95
N GLU A 278 -15.21 8.73 -3.77
CA GLU A 278 -14.31 8.59 -2.64
C GLU A 278 -14.20 7.14 -2.17
N GLU A 279 -15.33 6.45 -2.09
CA GLU A 279 -15.37 5.05 -1.66
C GLU A 279 -14.72 4.13 -2.70
N LEU A 280 -15.03 4.29 -3.99
CA LEU A 280 -14.36 3.54 -5.06
C LEU A 280 -12.86 3.79 -5.08
N THR A 281 -12.43 5.03 -4.84
CA THR A 281 -11.01 5.38 -4.77
C THR A 281 -10.28 4.62 -3.65
N LYS A 282 -10.88 4.53 -2.46
CA LYS A 282 -10.35 3.75 -1.33
C LYS A 282 -10.28 2.27 -1.65
N VAL A 283 -11.33 1.72 -2.26
CA VAL A 283 -11.38 0.31 -2.65
C VAL A 283 -10.33 -0.01 -3.71
N PHE A 284 -10.17 0.83 -4.74
CA PHE A 284 -9.15 0.63 -5.78
C PHE A 284 -7.72 0.76 -5.22
N ALA A 285 -7.48 1.68 -4.29
CA ALA A 285 -6.20 1.77 -3.59
C ALA A 285 -5.90 0.49 -2.78
N SER A 286 -6.93 -0.09 -2.16
CA SER A 286 -6.83 -1.37 -1.45
C SER A 286 -6.59 -2.55 -2.40
N MET A 287 -7.27 -2.57 -3.55
CA MET A 287 -7.04 -3.55 -4.62
C MET A 287 -5.60 -3.51 -5.14
N LYS A 288 -5.03 -2.32 -5.31
CA LYS A 288 -3.62 -2.16 -5.70
C LYS A 288 -2.67 -2.83 -4.71
N LYS A 289 -2.94 -2.75 -3.41
CA LYS A 289 -2.11 -3.33 -2.35
C LYS A 289 -2.21 -4.85 -2.29
N VAL A 290 -3.44 -5.37 -2.31
CA VAL A 290 -3.70 -6.81 -2.17
C VAL A 290 -3.41 -7.57 -3.46
N GLY A 291 -3.79 -7.01 -4.62
CA GLY A 291 -3.64 -7.65 -5.92
C GLY A 291 -4.50 -8.91 -6.07
N GLY A 292 -3.99 -9.85 -6.87
CA GLY A 292 -4.61 -11.15 -7.11
C GLY A 292 -5.46 -11.20 -8.40
N LYS A 293 -5.64 -12.41 -8.91
CA LYS A 293 -6.35 -12.64 -10.18
C LYS A 293 -7.78 -12.03 -10.23
N PRO A 294 -8.63 -12.16 -9.19
CA PRO A 294 -9.96 -11.56 -9.19
C PRO A 294 -9.91 -10.04 -9.33
N VAL A 295 -8.99 -9.38 -8.62
CA VAL A 295 -8.79 -7.92 -8.66
C VAL A 295 -8.35 -7.48 -10.06
N VAL A 296 -7.35 -8.14 -10.64
CA VAL A 296 -6.83 -7.78 -11.97
C VAL A 296 -7.92 -7.93 -13.03
N ALA A 297 -8.63 -9.06 -13.03
CA ALA A 297 -9.72 -9.29 -13.99
C ALA A 297 -10.84 -8.24 -13.86
N PHE A 298 -11.22 -7.90 -12.62
CA PHE A 298 -12.24 -6.87 -12.37
C PHE A 298 -11.78 -5.48 -12.84
N LEU A 299 -10.56 -5.05 -12.48
CA LEU A 299 -10.04 -3.73 -12.84
C LEU A 299 -9.87 -3.56 -14.36
N LEU A 300 -9.43 -4.61 -15.07
CA LEU A 300 -9.35 -4.60 -16.54
C LEU A 300 -10.74 -4.44 -17.16
N ALA A 301 -11.72 -5.24 -16.73
CA ALA A 301 -13.09 -5.16 -17.22
C ALA A 301 -13.71 -3.78 -16.91
N PHE A 302 -13.47 -3.25 -15.72
CA PHE A 302 -13.97 -1.93 -15.30
C PHE A 302 -13.36 -0.80 -16.14
N ALA A 303 -12.07 -0.87 -16.45
CA ALA A 303 -11.39 0.10 -17.30
C ALA A 303 -11.85 0.05 -18.76
N GLN A 304 -12.29 -1.12 -19.25
CA GLN A 304 -12.86 -1.31 -20.58
C GLN A 304 -14.31 -0.84 -20.67
N ASP A 305 -15.03 -0.80 -19.56
CA ASP A 305 -16.45 -0.40 -19.53
C ASP A 305 -16.61 1.09 -19.81
N LYS A 306 -17.07 1.43 -21.03
CA LYS A 306 -17.30 2.80 -21.48
C LYS A 306 -18.48 3.49 -20.79
N THR A 307 -19.28 2.80 -20.01
CA THR A 307 -20.35 3.40 -19.20
C THR A 307 -19.79 4.06 -17.95
N GLN A 308 -18.57 3.69 -17.52
CA GLN A 308 -17.88 4.32 -16.42
C GLN A 308 -17.26 5.65 -16.85
N SER A 309 -17.22 6.62 -15.93
CA SER A 309 -16.54 7.89 -16.19
C SER A 309 -15.04 7.68 -16.45
N ASP A 310 -14.44 8.58 -17.24
CA ASP A 310 -13.01 8.54 -17.54
C ASP A 310 -12.15 8.52 -16.29
N LYS A 311 -12.54 9.30 -15.27
CA LYS A 311 -11.86 9.34 -13.96
C LYS A 311 -11.86 7.96 -13.28
N ARG A 312 -12.97 7.24 -13.32
CA ARG A 312 -13.07 5.89 -12.74
C ARG A 312 -12.24 4.87 -13.51
N ARG A 313 -12.29 4.95 -14.84
CA ARG A 313 -11.49 4.10 -15.72
C ARG A 313 -9.99 4.32 -15.50
N GLN A 314 -9.56 5.59 -15.37
CA GLN A 314 -8.18 5.93 -15.01
C GLN A 314 -7.79 5.36 -13.64
N ALA A 315 -8.64 5.51 -12.64
CA ALA A 315 -8.39 5.00 -11.30
C ALA A 315 -8.25 3.47 -11.28
N ALA A 316 -9.07 2.76 -12.06
CA ALA A 316 -8.96 1.31 -12.21
C ALA A 316 -7.62 0.90 -12.87
N LEU A 317 -7.21 1.59 -13.94
CA LEU A 317 -5.91 1.37 -14.58
C LEU A 317 -4.73 1.70 -13.65
N ALA A 318 -4.84 2.77 -12.85
CA ALA A 318 -3.83 3.12 -11.86
C ALA A 318 -3.70 2.04 -10.76
N ALA A 319 -4.81 1.42 -10.37
CA ALA A 319 -4.82 0.35 -9.39
C ALA A 319 -4.20 -0.97 -9.89
N LEU A 320 -4.08 -1.16 -11.20
CA LEU A 320 -3.38 -2.31 -11.80
C LEU A 320 -1.86 -2.23 -11.67
N GLN A 321 -1.30 -1.09 -11.26
CA GLN A 321 0.15 -0.90 -11.17
C GLN A 321 0.83 -1.98 -10.33
N GLY A 322 1.76 -2.72 -10.93
CA GLY A 322 2.51 -3.80 -10.28
C GLY A 322 1.74 -5.12 -10.15
N ASN A 323 0.46 -5.18 -10.58
CA ASN A 323 -0.40 -6.36 -10.41
C ASN A 323 -0.62 -7.17 -11.70
N LEU A 324 -0.22 -6.64 -12.86
CA LEU A 324 -0.36 -7.38 -14.12
C LEU A 324 0.59 -8.58 -14.15
N ASP A 325 0.07 -9.74 -14.50
CA ASP A 325 0.92 -10.91 -14.72
C ASP A 325 1.71 -10.73 -16.02
N LYS A 326 3.02 -10.68 -15.88
CA LYS A 326 3.96 -10.50 -16.99
C LYS A 326 3.99 -11.66 -17.98
N LYS A 327 3.45 -12.81 -17.60
CA LYS A 327 3.37 -14.01 -18.46
C LYS A 327 2.01 -14.17 -19.11
N ASP A 328 1.00 -13.44 -18.66
CA ASP A 328 -0.36 -13.53 -19.18
C ASP A 328 -0.57 -12.56 -20.34
N SER A 329 -0.59 -13.10 -21.56
CA SER A 329 -0.83 -12.32 -22.78
C SER A 329 -2.22 -11.69 -22.83
N THR A 330 -3.20 -12.20 -22.07
CA THR A 330 -4.56 -11.64 -22.04
C THR A 330 -4.59 -10.30 -21.30
N HIS A 331 -3.78 -10.13 -20.25
CA HIS A 331 -3.60 -8.86 -19.59
C HIS A 331 -3.00 -7.80 -20.52
N ALA A 332 -1.95 -8.19 -21.28
CA ALA A 332 -1.35 -7.32 -22.27
C ALA A 332 -2.35 -6.91 -23.37
N ALA A 333 -3.10 -7.87 -23.90
CA ALA A 333 -4.11 -7.62 -24.91
C ALA A 333 -5.22 -6.68 -24.40
N ALA A 334 -5.69 -6.86 -23.17
CA ALA A 334 -6.71 -6.02 -22.57
C ALA A 334 -6.24 -4.56 -22.41
N VAL A 335 -5.04 -4.34 -21.89
CA VAL A 335 -4.50 -2.98 -21.71
C VAL A 335 -4.19 -2.32 -23.05
N LEU A 336 -3.63 -3.06 -24.00
CA LEU A 336 -3.36 -2.57 -25.35
C LEU A 336 -4.65 -2.26 -26.13
N SER A 337 -5.74 -3.01 -25.92
CA SER A 337 -7.03 -2.70 -26.54
C SER A 337 -7.59 -1.36 -26.06
N ILE A 338 -7.41 -1.04 -24.76
CA ILE A 338 -7.79 0.28 -24.22
C ILE A 338 -6.90 1.38 -24.82
N ALA A 339 -5.60 1.16 -24.89
CA ALA A 339 -4.66 2.14 -25.40
C ALA A 339 -4.87 2.43 -26.91
N GLY A 340 -5.16 1.40 -27.69
CA GLY A 340 -5.31 1.49 -29.15
C GLY A 340 -6.71 1.83 -29.67
N ALA A 341 -7.73 1.89 -28.80
CA ALA A 341 -9.08 2.24 -29.24
C ALA A 341 -9.17 3.73 -29.60
N SER A 342 -9.69 4.05 -30.79
CA SER A 342 -9.77 5.43 -31.32
C SER A 342 -10.60 6.38 -30.45
N ASP A 343 -11.61 5.81 -29.78
CA ASP A 343 -12.56 6.55 -28.92
C ASP A 343 -12.14 6.58 -27.42
N THR A 344 -10.96 6.07 -27.08
CA THR A 344 -10.44 6.14 -25.71
C THR A 344 -9.96 7.56 -25.43
N PRO A 345 -10.47 8.23 -24.38
CA PRO A 345 -10.01 9.55 -23.98
C PRO A 345 -8.53 9.57 -23.61
N ASP A 346 -7.82 10.66 -23.96
CA ASP A 346 -6.37 10.78 -23.73
C ASP A 346 -5.93 10.40 -22.30
N PRO A 347 -6.59 10.88 -21.21
CA PRO A 347 -6.15 10.53 -19.86
C PRO A 347 -6.28 9.04 -19.52
N VAL A 348 -7.29 8.34 -20.06
CA VAL A 348 -7.46 6.89 -19.90
C VAL A 348 -6.39 6.14 -20.69
N ARG A 349 -6.11 6.60 -21.91
CA ARG A 349 -5.09 6.06 -22.80
C ARG A 349 -3.70 6.17 -22.20
N ASP A 350 -3.35 7.32 -21.62
CA ASP A 350 -2.07 7.54 -20.95
C ASP A 350 -1.85 6.55 -19.79
N GLN A 351 -2.90 6.30 -19.00
CA GLN A 351 -2.84 5.30 -17.93
C GLN A 351 -2.70 3.88 -18.47
N ALA A 352 -3.40 3.54 -19.55
CA ALA A 352 -3.26 2.24 -20.19
C ALA A 352 -1.83 2.02 -20.72
N LEU A 353 -1.27 3.02 -21.42
CA LEU A 353 0.12 2.98 -21.91
C LEU A 353 1.14 2.87 -20.78
N ALA A 354 0.90 3.54 -19.64
CA ALA A 354 1.74 3.39 -18.47
C ALA A 354 1.73 1.93 -17.95
N ARG A 355 0.60 1.23 -18.01
CA ARG A 355 0.50 -0.20 -17.66
C ARG A 355 1.20 -1.10 -18.68
N VAL A 356 1.09 -0.79 -19.99
CA VAL A 356 1.85 -1.48 -21.03
C VAL A 356 3.36 -1.45 -20.73
N GLY A 357 3.87 -0.31 -20.24
CA GLY A 357 5.28 -0.16 -19.85
C GLY A 357 5.77 -1.08 -18.73
N GLU A 358 4.89 -1.77 -18.02
CA GLU A 358 5.23 -2.74 -16.98
C GLU A 358 5.39 -4.18 -17.52
N LEU A 359 4.96 -4.40 -18.76
CA LEU A 359 4.94 -5.71 -19.38
C LEU A 359 6.23 -5.98 -20.17
N PRO A 360 6.63 -7.25 -20.36
CA PRO A 360 7.83 -7.59 -21.11
C PRO A 360 7.73 -7.15 -22.58
N ARG A 361 8.85 -6.67 -23.13
CA ARG A 361 8.95 -6.25 -24.54
C ARG A 361 8.34 -7.28 -25.52
N ALA A 362 8.71 -8.55 -25.37
CA ALA A 362 8.26 -9.63 -26.26
C ALA A 362 6.73 -9.78 -26.36
N VAL A 363 5.99 -9.32 -25.36
CA VAL A 363 4.52 -9.44 -25.31
C VAL A 363 3.83 -8.24 -25.95
N VAL A 364 4.47 -7.05 -25.92
CA VAL A 364 3.80 -5.79 -26.28
C VAL A 364 4.38 -5.10 -27.51
N ILE A 365 5.60 -5.45 -27.93
CA ILE A 365 6.37 -4.65 -28.90
C ILE A 365 5.67 -4.48 -30.25
N ASP A 366 5.11 -5.57 -30.80
CA ASP A 366 4.44 -5.50 -32.10
C ASP A 366 3.22 -4.57 -32.05
N LYS A 367 2.46 -4.63 -30.98
CA LYS A 367 1.29 -3.75 -30.79
C LYS A 367 1.68 -2.30 -30.52
N LEU A 368 2.81 -2.05 -29.84
CA LEU A 368 3.34 -0.70 -29.71
C LEU A 368 3.75 -0.12 -31.07
N TYR A 369 4.33 -0.93 -31.95
CA TYR A 369 4.63 -0.52 -33.32
C TYR A 369 3.36 -0.24 -34.15
N ASP A 370 2.27 -0.99 -33.94
CA ASP A 370 0.98 -0.68 -34.57
C ASP A 370 0.49 0.73 -34.21
N LEU A 371 0.74 1.18 -32.96
CA LEU A 371 0.38 2.52 -32.49
C LEU A 371 1.19 3.66 -33.15
N PHE A 372 2.27 3.37 -33.87
CA PHE A 372 2.97 4.40 -34.66
C PHE A 372 2.12 4.96 -35.81
N LYS A 373 1.04 4.27 -36.17
CA LYS A 373 0.06 4.70 -37.17
C LYS A 373 -1.16 5.43 -36.57
N ASP A 374 -1.21 5.59 -35.24
CA ASP A 374 -2.33 6.26 -34.58
C ASP A 374 -2.47 7.71 -35.08
N PRO A 375 -3.68 8.20 -35.34
CA PRO A 375 -3.90 9.59 -35.77
C PRO A 375 -3.47 10.61 -34.70
N ASN A 376 -3.53 10.24 -33.41
CA ASN A 376 -3.11 11.11 -32.31
C ASN A 376 -1.58 11.04 -32.13
N TRP A 377 -0.88 12.12 -32.39
CA TRP A 377 0.58 12.18 -32.26
C TRP A 377 1.09 11.90 -30.83
N LYS A 378 0.31 12.23 -29.79
CA LYS A 378 0.67 11.92 -28.39
C LYS A 378 0.73 10.42 -28.14
N VAL A 379 -0.18 9.67 -28.74
CA VAL A 379 -0.20 8.19 -28.68
C VAL A 379 1.05 7.64 -29.35
N ARG A 380 1.37 8.10 -30.56
CA ARG A 380 2.58 7.70 -31.28
C ARG A 380 3.83 7.99 -30.47
N GLN A 381 3.90 9.17 -29.85
CA GLN A 381 5.04 9.56 -28.99
C GLN A 381 5.20 8.64 -27.78
N VAL A 382 4.12 8.36 -27.05
CA VAL A 382 4.20 7.49 -25.86
C VAL A 382 4.54 6.06 -26.26
N ALA A 383 3.99 5.56 -27.37
CA ALA A 383 4.35 4.25 -27.93
C ALA A 383 5.85 4.20 -28.27
N ALA A 384 6.39 5.23 -28.95
CA ALA A 384 7.81 5.32 -29.25
C ALA A 384 8.69 5.40 -27.99
N GLN A 385 8.25 6.15 -26.98
CA GLN A 385 8.94 6.21 -25.69
C GLN A 385 9.03 4.85 -25.01
N LEU A 386 7.92 4.09 -25.01
CA LEU A 386 7.89 2.75 -24.44
C LEU A 386 8.76 1.78 -25.23
N VAL A 387 8.69 1.81 -26.57
CA VAL A 387 9.56 1.00 -27.43
C VAL A 387 11.04 1.27 -27.13
N LEU A 388 11.46 2.54 -27.11
CA LEU A 388 12.85 2.91 -26.88
C LEU A 388 13.31 2.58 -25.44
N LYS A 389 12.42 2.76 -24.44
CA LYS A 389 12.71 2.35 -23.06
C LYS A 389 12.92 0.85 -22.89
N MET A 390 12.25 0.04 -23.72
CA MET A 390 12.33 -1.43 -23.71
C MET A 390 13.39 -1.97 -24.69
N SER A 391 14.10 -1.11 -25.43
CA SER A 391 15.04 -1.47 -26.48
C SER A 391 16.46 -1.06 -26.11
N GLU A 392 17.40 -1.84 -26.64
CA GLU A 392 18.83 -1.51 -26.66
C GLU A 392 19.23 -0.96 -28.03
N THR A 393 20.43 -0.35 -28.14
CA THR A 393 20.89 0.26 -29.39
C THR A 393 20.87 -0.69 -30.61
N PRO A 394 21.19 -2.01 -30.49
CA PRO A 394 21.08 -2.95 -31.62
C PRO A 394 19.67 -3.10 -32.19
N GLN A 395 18.63 -2.72 -31.43
CA GLN A 395 17.23 -2.81 -31.86
C GLN A 395 16.71 -1.52 -32.52
N LEU A 396 17.51 -0.44 -32.54
CA LEU A 396 17.14 0.81 -33.22
C LEU A 396 16.82 0.66 -34.71
N PRO A 397 17.48 -0.21 -35.48
CA PRO A 397 17.07 -0.47 -36.87
C PRO A 397 15.62 -0.91 -37.02
N GLU A 398 15.13 -1.77 -36.11
CA GLU A 398 13.73 -2.18 -36.09
C GLU A 398 12.79 -0.98 -35.83
N PHE A 399 13.13 -0.16 -34.81
CA PHE A 399 12.39 1.07 -34.49
C PHE A 399 12.28 1.98 -35.71
N PHE A 400 13.39 2.30 -36.38
CA PHE A 400 13.37 3.15 -37.57
C PHE A 400 12.58 2.53 -38.72
N ASN A 401 12.71 1.24 -38.96
CA ASN A 401 11.95 0.55 -40.03
C ASN A 401 10.44 0.64 -39.78
N LYS A 402 10.00 0.52 -38.53
CA LYS A 402 8.59 0.64 -38.18
C LYS A 402 8.12 2.10 -38.22
N LEU A 403 8.94 3.03 -37.76
CA LEU A 403 8.65 4.46 -37.84
C LEU A 403 8.49 4.93 -39.31
N GLY A 404 9.31 4.40 -40.23
CA GLY A 404 9.25 4.71 -41.65
C GLY A 404 7.94 4.31 -42.34
N GLN A 405 7.12 3.48 -41.70
CA GLN A 405 5.79 3.07 -42.19
C GLN A 405 4.68 4.02 -41.69
N ALA A 406 4.99 4.99 -40.82
CA ALA A 406 4.01 5.98 -40.35
C ALA A 406 3.72 7.02 -41.45
N ASP A 407 2.44 7.36 -41.66
CA ASP A 407 2.07 8.26 -42.75
C ASP A 407 2.25 9.74 -42.47
N ASN A 408 2.27 10.14 -41.20
CA ASN A 408 2.34 11.55 -40.79
C ASN A 408 3.33 11.73 -39.63
N MET A 409 4.14 12.78 -39.72
CA MET A 409 4.99 13.23 -38.63
C MET A 409 5.04 14.77 -38.63
N ALA A 410 4.84 15.39 -37.48
CA ALA A 410 5.03 16.81 -37.28
C ALA A 410 6.48 17.11 -36.86
N LEU A 411 6.92 18.38 -36.99
CA LEU A 411 8.24 18.80 -36.49
C LEU A 411 8.42 18.47 -35.01
N THR A 412 7.41 18.75 -34.20
CA THR A 412 7.41 18.45 -32.76
C THR A 412 7.61 16.96 -32.47
N GLU A 413 7.05 16.06 -33.28
CA GLU A 413 7.29 14.62 -33.14
C GLU A 413 8.73 14.26 -33.50
N ALA A 414 9.24 14.77 -34.62
CA ALA A 414 10.62 14.52 -35.06
C ALA A 414 11.63 14.94 -33.97
N LEU A 415 11.46 16.12 -33.40
CA LEU A 415 12.31 16.63 -32.33
C LEU A 415 12.19 15.78 -31.04
N ARG A 416 11.00 15.33 -30.70
CA ARG A 416 10.76 14.49 -29.51
C ARG A 416 11.32 13.08 -29.67
N TYR A 417 11.17 12.47 -30.85
CA TYR A 417 11.83 11.17 -31.14
C TYR A 417 13.34 11.32 -31.07
N GLY A 418 13.88 12.40 -31.58
CA GLY A 418 15.30 12.73 -31.44
C GLY A 418 15.74 12.85 -29.99
N ALA A 419 14.96 13.52 -29.14
CA ALA A 419 15.24 13.64 -27.71
C ALA A 419 15.16 12.28 -26.99
N LEU A 420 14.24 11.41 -27.35
CA LEU A 420 14.16 10.04 -26.81
C LEU A 420 15.38 9.20 -27.20
N LEU A 421 15.80 9.26 -28.48
CA LEU A 421 17.00 8.59 -28.98
C LEU A 421 18.27 9.09 -28.27
N ALA A 422 18.32 10.39 -27.94
CA ALA A 422 19.44 11.01 -27.23
C ALA A 422 19.70 10.44 -25.83
N ASN A 423 18.66 9.87 -25.20
CA ASN A 423 18.77 9.25 -23.87
C ASN A 423 19.27 7.80 -23.92
N MET A 424 19.39 7.20 -25.10
CA MET A 424 19.86 5.83 -25.24
C MET A 424 21.39 5.76 -25.13
N LYS A 425 21.85 4.63 -24.60
CA LYS A 425 23.28 4.31 -24.48
C LYS A 425 23.50 2.88 -24.98
N GLY A 426 24.64 2.63 -25.59
CA GLY A 426 24.97 1.27 -26.04
C GLY A 426 25.90 1.25 -27.25
N THR A 427 26.12 0.05 -27.77
CA THR A 427 26.93 -0.20 -28.95
C THR A 427 26.07 -0.86 -30.04
N PRO A 428 26.02 -0.32 -31.27
CA PRO A 428 26.71 0.90 -31.70
C PRO A 428 26.17 2.17 -31.01
N PRO A 429 26.96 3.27 -30.94
CA PRO A 429 26.47 4.54 -30.40
C PRO A 429 25.23 5.03 -31.14
N PRO A 430 24.23 5.60 -30.43
CA PRO A 430 22.99 6.11 -31.07
C PRO A 430 23.27 7.11 -32.21
N ALA A 431 24.33 7.91 -32.11
CA ALA A 431 24.77 8.84 -33.15
C ALA A 431 25.10 8.16 -34.49
N GLU A 432 25.74 7.00 -34.46
CA GLU A 432 26.05 6.23 -35.67
C GLU A 432 24.79 5.67 -36.32
N VAL A 433 23.87 5.16 -35.52
CA VAL A 433 22.60 4.67 -36.03
C VAL A 433 21.78 5.83 -36.60
N ALA A 434 21.68 6.96 -35.89
CA ALA A 434 20.98 8.14 -36.38
C ALA A 434 21.58 8.66 -37.68
N ALA A 435 22.90 8.76 -37.79
CA ALA A 435 23.56 9.17 -39.04
C ALA A 435 23.19 8.28 -40.23
N LYS A 436 23.16 6.96 -40.04
CA LYS A 436 22.74 6.01 -41.05
C LYS A 436 21.31 6.28 -41.54
N TYR A 437 20.35 6.50 -40.60
CA TYR A 437 18.96 6.70 -40.95
C TYR A 437 18.62 8.15 -41.37
N ALA A 438 19.47 9.12 -41.16
CA ALA A 438 19.38 10.47 -41.72
C ALA A 438 19.69 10.52 -43.23
N ALA A 439 20.41 9.49 -43.74
CA ALA A 439 20.87 9.46 -45.13
C ALA A 439 19.74 9.36 -46.15
N PRO A 440 19.95 9.88 -47.39
CA PRO A 440 19.05 9.66 -48.53
C PRO A 440 18.76 8.17 -48.76
N GLY A 441 17.55 7.87 -49.24
CA GLY A 441 17.10 6.47 -49.46
C GLY A 441 16.28 5.87 -48.30
N HIS A 442 16.34 6.49 -47.12
CA HIS A 442 15.42 6.13 -46.03
C HIS A 442 14.09 6.91 -46.12
N PRO A 443 12.97 6.39 -45.60
CA PRO A 443 11.73 7.13 -45.46
C PRO A 443 11.90 8.46 -44.76
N VAL A 444 11.14 9.48 -45.17
CA VAL A 444 11.25 10.83 -44.63
C VAL A 444 11.07 10.89 -43.11
N GLN A 445 10.21 10.05 -42.56
CA GLN A 445 9.97 9.96 -41.11
C GLN A 445 11.20 9.46 -40.36
N ASN A 446 11.92 8.49 -40.91
CA ASN A 446 13.19 8.00 -40.32
C ASN A 446 14.23 9.12 -40.31
N ARG A 447 14.35 9.80 -41.45
CA ARG A 447 15.31 10.88 -41.62
C ARG A 447 15.03 12.04 -40.66
N LEU A 448 13.75 12.43 -40.52
CA LEU A 448 13.34 13.48 -39.59
C LEU A 448 13.63 13.14 -38.12
N ALA A 449 13.30 11.90 -37.69
CA ALA A 449 13.60 11.47 -36.32
C ALA A 449 15.12 11.41 -36.06
N ALA A 450 15.90 10.95 -37.04
CA ALA A 450 17.34 10.90 -36.97
C ALA A 450 17.97 12.32 -36.95
N LEU A 451 17.48 13.23 -37.77
CA LEU A 451 17.87 14.65 -37.74
C LEU A 451 17.46 15.33 -36.42
N GLY A 452 16.28 14.95 -35.86
CA GLY A 452 15.87 15.37 -34.53
C GLY A 452 16.83 14.92 -33.41
N TYR A 453 17.50 13.77 -33.56
CA TYR A 453 18.59 13.35 -32.66
C TYR A 453 19.73 14.39 -32.68
N PHE A 454 20.22 14.74 -33.88
CA PHE A 454 21.30 15.74 -34.04
C PHE A 454 20.89 17.14 -33.54
N TYR A 455 19.63 17.52 -33.76
CA TYR A 455 19.08 18.77 -33.19
C TYR A 455 19.20 18.81 -31.65
N ASN A 456 18.92 17.71 -30.97
CA ASN A 456 18.88 17.66 -29.50
C ASN A 456 20.29 17.54 -28.88
N VAL A 457 21.17 16.70 -29.45
CA VAL A 457 22.47 16.34 -28.83
C VAL A 457 23.65 16.35 -29.78
N GLY A 458 23.42 16.55 -31.07
CA GLY A 458 24.51 16.68 -32.04
C GLY A 458 25.39 17.90 -31.70
N THR A 459 26.67 17.76 -31.97
CA THR A 459 27.69 18.82 -31.75
C THR A 459 28.34 19.26 -33.05
N ALA A 460 29.14 20.31 -33.02
CA ALA A 460 29.89 20.76 -34.17
C ALA A 460 30.78 19.63 -34.79
N ALA A 461 31.24 18.68 -33.99
CA ALA A 461 31.98 17.50 -34.47
C ALA A 461 31.14 16.55 -35.34
N ASP A 462 29.80 16.59 -35.20
CA ASP A 462 28.89 15.75 -35.98
C ASP A 462 28.39 16.44 -37.26
N LEU A 463 28.68 17.74 -37.49
CA LEU A 463 28.29 18.48 -38.69
C LEU A 463 28.67 17.78 -40.00
N PRO A 464 29.86 17.18 -40.16
CA PRO A 464 30.24 16.47 -41.39
C PRO A 464 29.28 15.33 -41.75
N LYS A 465 28.56 14.75 -40.77
CA LYS A 465 27.62 13.64 -40.98
C LYS A 465 26.33 14.09 -41.66
N ILE A 466 25.95 15.35 -41.55
CA ILE A 466 24.65 15.86 -42.02
C ILE A 466 24.74 17.10 -42.93
N SER A 467 25.88 17.79 -42.99
CA SER A 467 26.02 19.06 -43.74
C SER A 467 25.71 18.94 -45.24
N SER A 468 25.93 17.76 -45.83
CA SER A 468 25.57 17.51 -47.24
C SER A 468 24.05 17.50 -47.48
N TYR A 469 23.23 17.41 -46.45
CA TYR A 469 21.76 17.32 -46.60
C TYR A 469 21.10 18.71 -46.66
N THR A 470 21.83 19.83 -46.54
CA THR A 470 21.28 21.19 -46.74
C THR A 470 20.70 21.39 -48.16
N SER A 471 21.21 20.67 -49.14
CA SER A 471 20.68 20.67 -50.50
C SER A 471 19.53 19.68 -50.78
N ASP A 472 19.08 18.96 -49.77
CA ASP A 472 18.05 17.93 -49.92
C ASP A 472 16.66 18.56 -50.16
N ARG A 473 16.10 18.24 -51.31
CA ARG A 473 14.78 18.74 -51.76
C ARG A 473 13.60 17.84 -51.38
N THR A 474 13.83 16.78 -50.60
CA THR A 474 12.74 15.94 -50.11
C THR A 474 11.80 16.79 -49.25
N ALA A 475 10.51 16.80 -49.66
CA ALA A 475 9.51 17.60 -48.94
C ALA A 475 9.26 17.05 -47.52
N THR A 476 9.08 17.96 -46.56
CA THR A 476 8.59 17.61 -45.22
C THR A 476 7.15 17.09 -45.31
N PRO A 477 6.70 16.23 -44.40
CA PRO A 477 5.32 15.74 -44.39
C PRO A 477 4.31 16.90 -44.30
N LYS A 478 3.26 16.81 -45.08
CA LYS A 478 2.17 17.81 -45.00
C LYS A 478 1.41 17.62 -43.69
N CYS A 479 1.16 18.72 -43.02
CA CYS A 479 0.29 18.73 -41.85
C CYS A 479 -1.14 18.35 -42.24
N ARG A 480 -1.81 17.59 -41.41
CA ARG A 480 -3.24 17.34 -41.55
C ARG A 480 -3.99 18.65 -41.29
N ALA A 481 -5.07 18.88 -42.03
CA ALA A 481 -5.85 20.11 -41.94
C ALA A 481 -6.45 20.39 -40.54
N ASP A 482 -6.59 19.33 -39.73
CA ASP A 482 -7.14 19.34 -38.38
C ASP A 482 -6.08 19.44 -37.26
N ALA A 483 -4.77 19.43 -37.61
CA ALA A 483 -3.68 19.43 -36.64
C ALA A 483 -3.22 20.87 -36.33
N LYS A 484 -3.58 21.36 -35.16
CA LYS A 484 -3.22 22.72 -34.69
C LYS A 484 -1.73 22.93 -34.41
N ASP A 485 -0.94 21.83 -34.25
CA ASP A 485 0.45 21.86 -33.76
C ASP A 485 1.46 21.37 -34.81
N CYS A 486 1.14 21.53 -36.09
CA CYS A 486 1.93 20.98 -37.18
C CYS A 486 2.70 22.08 -37.95
N ASP A 487 3.32 23.02 -37.23
CA ASP A 487 4.15 24.03 -37.86
C ASP A 487 5.58 23.54 -38.12
N TRP A 488 5.94 23.47 -39.42
CA TRP A 488 7.32 23.25 -39.83
C TRP A 488 8.05 24.58 -39.93
N LYS A 489 8.40 25.21 -38.76
CA LYS A 489 9.05 26.50 -38.64
C LYS A 489 10.13 26.45 -37.59
N CYS A 490 11.29 27.03 -37.87
CA CYS A 490 12.37 27.18 -36.90
C CYS A 490 12.70 28.64 -36.67
N GLU A 491 13.02 29.00 -35.45
CA GLU A 491 13.54 30.30 -35.08
C GLU A 491 15.05 30.33 -35.25
N VAL A 492 15.53 31.17 -36.14
CA VAL A 492 16.96 31.36 -36.45
C VAL A 492 17.39 32.71 -35.90
N GLN A 493 18.51 32.73 -35.16
CA GLN A 493 19.10 33.98 -34.71
C GLN A 493 19.88 34.63 -35.87
N THR A 494 19.46 35.84 -36.27
CA THR A 494 20.15 36.63 -37.27
C THR A 494 20.78 37.88 -36.62
N PRO A 495 21.68 38.59 -37.28
CA PRO A 495 22.22 39.85 -36.78
C PRO A 495 21.16 40.93 -36.52
N LYS A 496 20.00 40.78 -37.13
CA LYS A 496 18.84 41.70 -36.97
C LYS A 496 17.86 41.23 -35.88
N GLY A 497 18.10 40.12 -35.23
CA GLY A 497 17.24 39.48 -34.21
C GLY A 497 16.70 38.14 -34.67
N PRO A 498 15.80 37.51 -33.86
CA PRO A 498 15.19 36.23 -34.19
C PRO A 498 14.29 36.36 -35.43
N GLU A 499 14.48 35.45 -36.37
CA GLU A 499 13.67 35.32 -37.60
C GLU A 499 13.09 33.93 -37.70
N THR A 500 11.78 33.82 -38.01
CA THR A 500 11.15 32.51 -38.22
C THR A 500 11.33 32.09 -39.66
N LYS A 501 11.96 30.93 -39.87
CA LYS A 501 12.15 30.29 -41.18
C LYS A 501 11.14 29.15 -41.35
N GLU A 502 10.48 29.13 -42.48
CA GLU A 502 9.64 28.00 -42.90
C GLU A 502 10.53 26.82 -43.34
N VAL A 503 10.10 25.62 -42.98
CA VAL A 503 10.78 24.37 -43.30
C VAL A 503 9.88 23.59 -44.24
N THR A 504 10.17 23.63 -45.52
CA THR A 504 9.40 22.94 -46.56
C THR A 504 10.07 21.66 -47.06
N THR A 505 11.39 21.58 -46.86
CA THR A 505 12.22 20.45 -47.26
C THR A 505 13.10 19.96 -46.11
N LEU A 506 13.67 18.77 -46.25
CA LEU A 506 14.69 18.28 -45.30
C LEU A 506 15.93 19.18 -45.29
N GLY A 507 16.29 19.76 -46.43
CA GLY A 507 17.40 20.74 -46.51
C GLY A 507 17.11 21.96 -45.63
N ASP A 508 15.93 22.54 -45.71
CA ASP A 508 15.51 23.66 -44.85
C ASP A 508 15.59 23.26 -43.37
N PHE A 509 15.17 22.02 -43.03
CA PHE A 509 15.24 21.52 -41.66
C PHE A 509 16.67 21.42 -41.16
N VAL A 510 17.58 20.89 -41.98
CA VAL A 510 19.01 20.80 -41.63
C VAL A 510 19.60 22.20 -41.47
N GLU A 511 19.42 23.08 -42.47
CA GLU A 511 20.04 24.39 -42.51
C GLU A 511 19.52 25.36 -41.43
N HIS A 512 18.19 25.37 -41.23
CA HIS A 512 17.57 26.36 -40.36
C HIS A 512 17.34 25.89 -38.92
N CYS A 513 17.28 24.57 -38.69
CA CYS A 513 16.99 24.03 -37.35
C CYS A 513 18.19 23.28 -36.78
N VAL A 514 18.67 22.24 -37.51
CA VAL A 514 19.58 21.25 -36.92
C VAL A 514 21.01 21.80 -36.80
N GLN A 515 21.59 22.40 -37.87
CA GLN A 515 22.91 22.96 -37.81
C GLN A 515 23.08 24.07 -36.76
N PRO A 516 22.17 25.07 -36.66
CA PRO A 516 22.26 26.09 -35.62
C PRO A 516 22.15 25.52 -34.21
N ALA A 517 21.37 24.44 -34.01
CA ALA A 517 21.29 23.77 -32.72
C ALA A 517 22.59 23.04 -32.36
N MET A 518 23.21 22.34 -33.33
CA MET A 518 24.48 21.62 -33.14
C MET A 518 25.64 22.56 -32.84
N GLU A 519 25.65 23.75 -33.44
CA GLU A 519 26.66 24.79 -33.15
C GLU A 519 26.55 25.33 -31.72
N LYS A 520 25.30 25.40 -31.19
CA LYS A 520 25.05 25.85 -29.81
C LYS A 520 25.30 24.75 -28.78
N ASN A 521 25.14 23.50 -29.15
CA ASN A 521 25.34 22.37 -28.25
C ASN A 521 26.85 22.24 -27.94
N LYS A 522 27.21 22.35 -26.68
CA LYS A 522 28.57 22.10 -26.25
C LYS A 522 28.87 20.60 -26.38
N ALA A 523 30.05 20.26 -26.86
CA ALA A 523 30.52 18.88 -26.81
C ALA A 523 30.38 18.38 -25.37
N ALA A 524 29.66 17.28 -25.20
CA ALA A 524 29.58 16.63 -23.88
C ALA A 524 31.02 16.30 -23.46
N LYS A 525 31.43 16.86 -22.32
CA LYS A 525 32.73 16.60 -21.70
C LYS A 525 32.80 15.17 -21.20
#